data_cd4d36d98156c2dceae279ae769321b0
#
_entry.id   cd4d36d98156c2dceae279ae769321b0
#
_cell.length_a   1.000
_cell.length_b   1.000
_cell.length_c   1.000
_cell.angle_alpha   90.00
_cell.angle_beta   90.00
_cell.angle_gamma   90.00
#
_symmetry.space_group_name_H-M   'P 1'
#
loop_
_entity.id
_entity.type
_entity.pdbx_description
1 polymer ?
#
loop_
_entity_poly.entity_id
_entity_poly.type
_entity_poly.pdbx_seq_one_letter_code
_entity_poly.pdbx_strand_id
1 'polypeptide(L)'
;MEKSKVYYSDFRTKAFGDGLPIKLKKLIKASGIGDIDFDGKFVAIKMHFGEAGNVSFLRPNYARAVVDIVKELGGKPYLTDCNTMYPGSRKNGIEHLYCAWENGFTPITVGCPVIIGDGIKGTDDIDVPVNGGVYVQNAHIGRAVMDADIFISLSHFKGHEAAGFGGALKNIGMGCGSRAGKADQHTCGRPTIDESVCRGCRRCQKECANGGLVFDPEKKKMTVNYDACVGCGRCLGACHFDAIDFLQRNAVEMLDCRIAEYAKAVIDGRPNFHISLIVDVSPNCDCHGENDAPILPDIGMFASFDPLALDQACVDACLAATPLPNTQLSDNMAREGFVDHHDHFKNSNPESEWRACLDHAEKIGIGSREYELIKV
;
A
#
# COMPACT_ATOMS: atom_id res chain seq x y z
N MET A 1 -19.88 -14.65 14.92
CA MET A 1 -19.51 -13.22 15.16
C MET A 1 -20.41 -12.37 14.29
N GLU A 2 -20.74 -11.15 14.70
CA GLU A 2 -21.45 -10.21 13.83
C GLU A 2 -20.52 -9.83 12.66
N LYS A 3 -21.08 -9.73 11.44
CA LYS A 3 -20.30 -9.38 10.25
C LYS A 3 -19.85 -7.92 10.32
N SER A 4 -18.63 -7.63 9.90
CA SER A 4 -18.14 -6.26 9.81
C SER A 4 -18.89 -5.48 8.72
N LYS A 5 -19.28 -4.24 8.99
CA LYS A 5 -19.98 -3.40 8.02
C LYS A 5 -18.99 -2.70 7.10
N VAL A 6 -19.17 -2.87 5.79
CA VAL A 6 -18.45 -2.15 4.76
C VAL A 6 -19.43 -1.33 3.95
N TYR A 7 -19.24 -0.03 3.94
CA TYR A 7 -20.09 0.90 3.19
C TYR A 7 -19.49 1.16 1.82
N TYR A 8 -20.35 1.25 0.80
CA TYR A 8 -19.96 1.35 -0.58
C TYR A 8 -20.74 2.43 -1.34
N SER A 9 -20.06 3.19 -2.18
CA SER A 9 -20.65 4.12 -3.15
C SER A 9 -19.90 4.01 -4.48
N ASP A 10 -20.64 3.79 -5.58
CA ASP A 10 -20.05 3.73 -6.93
C ASP A 10 -19.59 5.12 -7.43
N PHE A 11 -18.81 5.16 -8.53
CA PHE A 11 -18.37 6.40 -9.17
C PHE A 11 -19.41 7.01 -10.13
N ARG A 12 -20.60 6.40 -10.27
CA ARG A 12 -21.65 6.93 -11.16
C ARG A 12 -22.24 8.22 -10.58
N THR A 13 -22.28 9.24 -11.40
CA THR A 13 -22.93 10.54 -11.09
C THR A 13 -23.98 10.84 -12.14
N LYS A 14 -25.02 11.60 -11.78
CA LYS A 14 -26.03 12.09 -12.70
C LYS A 14 -25.76 13.56 -13.01
N ALA A 15 -26.23 14.05 -14.16
CA ALA A 15 -26.19 15.47 -14.48
C ALA A 15 -26.88 16.26 -13.35
N PHE A 16 -26.23 17.33 -12.90
CA PHE A 16 -26.67 18.18 -11.78
C PHE A 16 -26.76 17.45 -10.41
N GLY A 17 -26.20 16.24 -10.31
CA GLY A 17 -26.08 15.50 -9.05
C GLY A 17 -24.78 15.81 -8.31
N ASP A 18 -24.54 15.09 -7.22
CA ASP A 18 -23.33 15.22 -6.42
C ASP A 18 -22.08 14.79 -7.19
N GLY A 19 -21.04 15.61 -7.14
CA GLY A 19 -19.70 15.22 -7.59
C GLY A 19 -19.05 14.20 -6.64
N LEU A 20 -18.00 13.52 -7.12
CA LEU A 20 -17.32 12.44 -6.37
C LEU A 20 -16.84 12.84 -4.96
N PRO A 21 -16.25 14.03 -4.72
CA PRO A 21 -15.87 14.42 -3.36
C PRO A 21 -17.08 14.55 -2.41
N ILE A 22 -18.23 14.97 -2.91
CA ILE A 22 -19.47 15.06 -2.11
C ILE A 22 -20.00 13.65 -1.80
N LYS A 23 -20.00 12.75 -2.81
CA LYS A 23 -20.36 11.34 -2.59
C LYS A 23 -19.46 10.69 -1.56
N LEU A 24 -18.13 10.93 -1.62
CA LEU A 24 -17.19 10.42 -0.61
C LEU A 24 -17.53 10.94 0.79
N LYS A 25 -17.82 12.24 0.94
CA LYS A 25 -18.23 12.79 2.24
C LYS A 25 -19.52 12.14 2.75
N LYS A 26 -20.51 11.89 1.88
CA LYS A 26 -21.75 11.20 2.25
C LYS A 26 -21.48 9.75 2.70
N LEU A 27 -20.64 9.02 1.96
CA LEU A 27 -20.22 7.66 2.31
C LEU A 27 -19.58 7.63 3.70
N ILE A 28 -18.58 8.47 3.95
CA ILE A 28 -17.86 8.53 5.23
C ILE A 28 -18.83 8.86 6.38
N LYS A 29 -19.73 9.81 6.20
CA LYS A 29 -20.73 10.15 7.22
C LYS A 29 -21.72 8.99 7.48
N ALA A 30 -22.19 8.33 6.44
CA ALA A 30 -23.06 7.17 6.54
C ALA A 30 -22.40 5.97 7.22
N SER A 31 -21.08 5.85 7.11
CA SER A 31 -20.30 4.78 7.75
C SER A 31 -20.08 4.97 9.25
N GLY A 32 -20.58 6.04 9.84
CA GLY A 32 -20.54 6.25 11.30
C GLY A 32 -19.24 6.88 11.82
N ILE A 33 -18.42 7.54 10.99
CA ILE A 33 -17.18 8.20 11.45
C ILE A 33 -17.44 9.19 12.59
N GLY A 34 -18.65 9.77 12.67
CA GLY A 34 -19.05 10.70 13.73
C GLY A 34 -19.17 10.06 15.12
N ASP A 35 -19.09 8.75 15.24
CA ASP A 35 -19.07 8.05 16.54
C ASP A 35 -17.72 8.17 17.24
N ILE A 36 -16.66 8.60 16.51
CA ILE A 36 -15.36 8.92 17.07
C ILE A 36 -15.37 10.35 17.61
N ASP A 37 -14.87 10.54 18.84
CA ASP A 37 -14.65 11.87 19.41
C ASP A 37 -13.42 12.55 18.79
N PHE A 38 -13.64 13.49 17.89
CA PHE A 38 -12.61 14.25 17.18
C PHE A 38 -12.26 15.58 17.88
N ASP A 39 -13.03 16.04 18.86
CA ASP A 39 -12.88 17.40 19.39
C ASP A 39 -11.49 17.66 19.97
N GLY A 40 -10.78 18.61 19.36
CA GLY A 40 -9.41 18.98 19.73
C GLY A 40 -8.33 17.96 19.40
N LYS A 41 -8.64 16.78 18.88
CA LYS A 41 -7.73 15.65 18.66
C LYS A 41 -6.83 15.82 17.45
N PHE A 42 -5.58 15.34 17.53
CA PHE A 42 -4.70 15.19 16.37
C PHE A 42 -5.09 13.96 15.56
N VAL A 43 -5.23 14.13 14.23
CA VAL A 43 -5.71 13.09 13.33
C VAL A 43 -4.70 12.86 12.22
N ALA A 44 -4.05 11.71 12.24
CA ALA A 44 -3.19 11.29 11.14
C ALA A 44 -4.04 10.68 10.01
N ILE A 45 -4.03 11.30 8.83
CA ILE A 45 -4.61 10.73 7.62
C ILE A 45 -3.47 10.15 6.79
N LYS A 46 -3.34 8.82 6.82
CA LYS A 46 -2.30 8.09 6.11
C LYS A 46 -2.72 7.82 4.68
N MET A 47 -1.92 8.25 3.74
CA MET A 47 -2.09 7.93 2.33
C MET A 47 -0.75 7.87 1.61
N HIS A 48 -0.73 7.36 0.38
CA HIS A 48 0.42 7.39 -0.50
C HIS A 48 0.35 8.64 -1.39
N PHE A 49 1.45 9.39 -1.50
CA PHE A 49 1.48 10.63 -2.27
C PHE A 49 1.85 10.43 -3.76
N GLY A 50 2.07 9.18 -4.19
CA GLY A 50 2.61 8.87 -5.53
C GLY A 50 4.13 9.01 -5.59
N GLU A 51 4.78 8.29 -6.49
CA GLU A 51 6.18 8.50 -6.87
C GLU A 51 6.24 9.51 -8.02
N ALA A 52 7.34 10.23 -8.20
CA ALA A 52 7.49 11.15 -9.32
C ALA A 52 7.34 10.42 -10.67
N GLY A 53 6.49 10.95 -11.54
CA GLY A 53 6.13 10.34 -12.83
C GLY A 53 4.86 9.48 -12.79
N ASN A 54 4.46 8.97 -11.65
CA ASN A 54 3.18 8.28 -11.48
C ASN A 54 2.02 9.27 -11.46
N VAL A 55 0.93 8.98 -12.14
CA VAL A 55 -0.29 9.81 -12.17
C VAL A 55 -1.55 9.02 -11.81
N SER A 56 -1.41 7.73 -11.44
CA SER A 56 -2.54 6.88 -11.02
C SER A 56 -2.83 6.94 -9.51
N PHE A 57 -2.01 7.63 -8.72
CA PHE A 57 -2.25 7.81 -7.28
C PHE A 57 -3.55 8.58 -7.01
N LEU A 58 -4.09 8.45 -5.79
CA LEU A 58 -5.32 9.15 -5.41
C LEU A 58 -5.17 10.67 -5.52
N ARG A 59 -6.11 11.31 -6.20
CA ARG A 59 -6.12 12.75 -6.41
C ARG A 59 -6.27 13.51 -5.08
N PRO A 60 -5.58 14.67 -4.90
CA PRO A 60 -5.67 15.50 -3.69
C PRO A 60 -7.10 15.89 -3.28
N ASN A 61 -8.04 15.93 -4.24
CA ASN A 61 -9.45 16.23 -4.01
C ASN A 61 -10.13 15.22 -3.06
N TYR A 62 -9.74 13.95 -3.12
CA TYR A 62 -10.25 12.94 -2.19
C TYR A 62 -9.71 13.14 -0.78
N ALA A 63 -8.40 13.44 -0.67
CA ALA A 63 -7.80 13.79 0.62
C ALA A 63 -8.48 15.02 1.23
N ARG A 64 -8.75 16.05 0.43
CA ARG A 64 -9.47 17.25 0.86
C ARG A 64 -10.85 16.94 1.42
N ALA A 65 -11.60 16.04 0.79
CA ALA A 65 -12.91 15.63 1.28
C ALA A 65 -12.85 14.98 2.68
N VAL A 66 -11.82 14.15 2.94
CA VAL A 66 -11.60 13.54 4.27
C VAL A 66 -11.17 14.60 5.29
N VAL A 67 -10.23 15.47 4.93
CA VAL A 67 -9.76 16.58 5.78
C VAL A 67 -10.92 17.48 6.20
N ASP A 68 -11.80 17.83 5.28
CA ASP A 68 -12.96 18.68 5.59
C ASP A 68 -13.88 18.02 6.62
N ILE A 69 -14.16 16.71 6.51
CA ILE A 69 -14.97 15.98 7.50
C ILE A 69 -14.31 15.98 8.87
N VAL A 70 -13.01 15.70 8.94
CA VAL A 70 -12.28 15.71 10.23
C VAL A 70 -12.37 17.09 10.88
N LYS A 71 -12.23 18.17 10.11
CA LYS A 71 -12.39 19.54 10.62
C LYS A 71 -13.82 19.86 11.03
N GLU A 72 -14.81 19.42 10.27
CA GLU A 72 -16.23 19.56 10.61
C GLU A 72 -16.54 18.89 11.97
N LEU A 73 -15.84 17.81 12.30
CA LEU A 73 -15.96 17.08 13.57
C LEU A 73 -15.07 17.63 14.70
N GLY A 74 -14.33 18.74 14.47
CA GLY A 74 -13.49 19.40 15.47
C GLY A 74 -12.06 18.88 15.56
N GLY A 75 -11.65 17.93 14.71
CA GLY A 75 -10.30 17.36 14.69
C GLY A 75 -9.25 18.26 14.05
N LYS A 76 -7.99 17.99 14.34
CA LYS A 76 -6.80 18.66 13.79
C LYS A 76 -6.07 17.72 12.83
N PRO A 77 -6.49 17.63 11.54
CA PRO A 77 -5.93 16.68 10.59
C PRO A 77 -4.58 17.13 10.04
N TYR A 78 -3.76 16.13 9.69
CA TYR A 78 -2.63 16.26 8.80
C TYR A 78 -2.53 15.02 7.91
N LEU A 79 -2.00 15.19 6.68
CA LEU A 79 -1.65 14.06 5.82
C LEU A 79 -0.27 13.55 6.18
N THR A 80 -0.08 12.23 6.10
CA THR A 80 1.22 11.62 6.40
C THR A 80 1.51 10.39 5.55
N ASP A 81 2.79 10.15 5.31
CA ASP A 81 3.42 8.93 4.80
C ASP A 81 4.83 8.84 5.37
N CYS A 82 5.47 7.67 5.35
CA CYS A 82 6.86 7.48 5.75
C CYS A 82 7.78 7.28 4.54
N ASN A 83 9.05 7.66 4.72
CA ASN A 83 10.07 7.59 3.68
C ASN A 83 10.26 6.16 3.14
N THR A 84 10.71 6.07 1.88
CA THR A 84 11.00 4.80 1.23
C THR A 84 12.42 4.31 1.53
N MET A 85 12.66 3.00 1.36
CA MET A 85 13.99 2.40 1.45
C MET A 85 14.76 2.45 0.14
N TYR A 86 14.06 2.53 -0.99
CA TYR A 86 14.65 2.50 -2.32
C TYR A 86 14.93 3.91 -2.84
N PRO A 87 15.82 4.07 -3.84
CA PRO A 87 16.02 5.35 -4.52
C PRO A 87 14.74 5.73 -5.26
N GLY A 88 14.38 6.97 -5.11
CA GLY A 88 13.19 7.57 -5.69
C GLY A 88 13.00 8.94 -5.04
N SER A 89 11.93 9.61 -5.41
CA SER A 89 11.63 10.96 -4.93
C SER A 89 11.18 11.01 -3.47
N ARG A 90 10.98 9.85 -2.83
CA ARG A 90 10.49 9.77 -1.44
C ARG A 90 11.50 9.14 -0.48
N LYS A 91 12.80 9.21 -0.83
CA LYS A 91 13.88 8.58 -0.07
C LYS A 91 14.19 9.28 1.26
N ASN A 92 13.95 10.57 1.38
CA ASN A 92 14.13 11.37 2.59
C ASN A 92 13.00 12.40 2.71
N GLY A 93 12.78 12.90 3.91
CA GLY A 93 11.63 13.75 4.22
C GLY A 93 11.53 15.03 3.41
N ILE A 94 12.66 15.59 2.94
CA ILE A 94 12.65 16.81 2.12
C ILE A 94 12.20 16.48 0.70
N GLU A 95 12.84 15.52 0.05
CA GLU A 95 12.48 15.09 -1.31
C GLU A 95 11.06 14.50 -1.33
N HIS A 96 10.68 13.74 -0.30
CA HIS A 96 9.35 13.19 -0.15
C HIS A 96 8.27 14.29 -0.06
N LEU A 97 8.54 15.36 0.68
CA LEU A 97 7.62 16.50 0.77
C LEU A 97 7.53 17.25 -0.57
N TYR A 98 8.64 17.43 -1.29
CA TYR A 98 8.63 18.01 -2.63
C TYR A 98 7.82 17.14 -3.61
N CYS A 99 8.04 15.81 -3.61
CA CYS A 99 7.28 14.87 -4.42
C CYS A 99 5.76 14.96 -4.13
N ALA A 100 5.38 15.04 -2.85
CA ALA A 100 3.99 15.25 -2.47
C ALA A 100 3.43 16.58 -3.02
N TRP A 101 4.20 17.66 -2.99
CA TRP A 101 3.79 18.95 -3.52
C TRP A 101 3.66 18.94 -5.04
N GLU A 102 4.61 18.35 -5.76
CA GLU A 102 4.56 18.20 -7.22
C GLU A 102 3.34 17.36 -7.65
N ASN A 103 2.96 16.35 -6.84
CA ASN A 103 1.77 15.55 -7.03
C ASN A 103 0.47 16.25 -6.51
N GLY A 104 0.56 17.52 -6.11
CA GLY A 104 -0.56 18.36 -5.75
C GLY A 104 -1.01 18.29 -4.28
N PHE A 105 -0.31 17.57 -3.41
CA PHE A 105 -0.61 17.50 -1.97
C PHE A 105 0.04 18.66 -1.21
N THR A 106 -0.49 19.86 -1.39
CA THR A 106 -0.06 21.07 -0.67
C THR A 106 -1.06 21.44 0.42
N PRO A 107 -0.66 22.18 1.47
CA PRO A 107 -1.61 22.66 2.48
C PRO A 107 -2.80 23.47 1.89
N ILE A 108 -2.59 24.11 0.75
CA ILE A 108 -3.64 24.90 0.06
C ILE A 108 -4.64 23.95 -0.60
N THR A 109 -4.18 22.92 -1.31
CA THR A 109 -5.05 21.99 -2.04
C THR A 109 -5.79 21.04 -1.12
N VAL A 110 -5.08 20.43 -0.16
CA VAL A 110 -5.65 19.43 0.74
C VAL A 110 -6.25 20.02 2.03
N GLY A 111 -5.95 21.28 2.34
CA GLY A 111 -6.54 22.01 3.46
C GLY A 111 -5.95 21.67 4.85
N CYS A 112 -4.83 20.95 4.94
CA CYS A 112 -4.14 20.64 6.19
C CYS A 112 -2.62 20.53 5.96
N PRO A 113 -1.78 20.52 7.02
CA PRO A 113 -0.36 20.23 6.90
C PRO A 113 -0.10 18.86 6.28
N VAL A 114 1.05 18.70 5.60
CA VAL A 114 1.62 17.42 5.17
C VAL A 114 2.88 17.20 5.99
N ILE A 115 2.95 16.08 6.72
CA ILE A 115 4.04 15.74 7.65
C ILE A 115 4.59 14.37 7.27
N ILE A 116 5.90 14.27 7.04
CA ILE A 116 6.56 12.99 6.79
C ILE A 116 6.76 12.29 8.13
N GLY A 117 6.15 11.11 8.26
CA GLY A 117 5.90 10.44 9.54
C GLY A 117 7.14 9.98 10.30
N ASP A 118 8.23 9.68 9.58
CA ASP A 118 9.49 9.18 10.12
C ASP A 118 10.65 10.20 9.96
N GLY A 119 10.30 11.49 9.82
CA GLY A 119 11.24 12.60 9.81
C GLY A 119 12.11 12.70 8.55
N ILE A 120 13.18 13.55 8.63
CA ILE A 120 14.01 13.87 7.47
C ILE A 120 14.78 12.65 6.96
N LYS A 121 15.34 11.84 7.85
CA LYS A 121 16.21 10.71 7.49
C LYS A 121 15.50 9.35 7.49
N GLY A 122 14.20 9.30 7.79
CA GLY A 122 13.46 8.06 7.93
C GLY A 122 13.79 7.28 9.22
N THR A 123 14.29 7.98 10.24
CA THR A 123 14.78 7.41 11.50
C THR A 123 14.09 7.97 12.74
N ASP A 124 13.08 8.82 12.56
CA ASP A 124 12.25 9.31 13.66
C ASP A 124 11.07 8.35 13.84
N ASP A 125 11.32 7.31 14.61
CA ASP A 125 10.37 6.22 14.84
C ASP A 125 10.19 5.88 16.32
N ILE A 126 9.25 5.01 16.58
CA ILE A 126 8.96 4.45 17.90
C ILE A 126 8.71 2.94 17.73
N ASP A 127 9.21 2.19 18.71
CA ASP A 127 8.94 0.75 18.79
C ASP A 127 7.55 0.53 19.40
N VAL A 128 6.68 -0.10 18.65
CA VAL A 128 5.31 -0.41 19.06
C VAL A 128 5.18 -1.93 19.21
N PRO A 129 4.85 -2.45 20.41
CA PRO A 129 4.63 -3.87 20.62
C PRO A 129 3.49 -4.40 19.75
N VAL A 130 3.70 -5.57 19.11
CA VAL A 130 2.67 -6.26 18.33
C VAL A 130 2.02 -7.32 19.20
N ASN A 131 0.87 -7.02 19.76
CA ASN A 131 0.14 -7.95 20.61
C ASN A 131 -0.37 -9.14 19.81
N GLY A 132 0.13 -10.34 20.12
CA GLY A 132 -0.18 -11.55 19.37
C GLY A 132 0.59 -11.69 18.04
N GLY A 133 1.61 -10.88 17.81
CA GLY A 133 2.52 -11.00 16.67
C GLY A 133 3.25 -12.33 16.66
N VAL A 134 3.44 -12.90 15.49
CA VAL A 134 4.13 -14.17 15.27
C VAL A 134 5.53 -13.92 14.72
N TYR A 135 5.68 -12.93 13.85
CA TYR A 135 6.92 -12.62 13.13
C TYR A 135 7.57 -11.32 13.59
N VAL A 136 6.81 -10.44 14.23
CA VAL A 136 7.26 -9.12 14.70
C VAL A 136 6.89 -8.97 16.17
N GLN A 137 7.88 -8.71 17.02
CA GLN A 137 7.63 -8.39 18.44
C GLN A 137 7.36 -6.92 18.65
N ASN A 138 8.16 -6.05 18.02
CA ASN A 138 8.01 -4.61 18.05
C ASN A 138 8.10 -4.09 16.62
N ALA A 139 7.11 -3.32 16.19
CA ALA A 139 7.08 -2.67 14.90
C ALA A 139 7.71 -1.27 15.01
N HIS A 140 8.63 -0.93 14.09
CA HIS A 140 9.25 0.40 14.01
C HIS A 140 8.36 1.33 13.19
N ILE A 141 7.52 2.11 13.86
CA ILE A 141 6.52 2.99 13.24
C ILE A 141 6.98 4.44 13.27
N GLY A 142 6.76 5.19 12.18
CA GLY A 142 7.04 6.61 12.13
C GLY A 142 6.38 7.37 13.29
N ARG A 143 7.17 8.16 14.02
CA ARG A 143 6.72 8.80 15.26
C ARG A 143 5.50 9.67 15.05
N ALA A 144 5.48 10.52 14.02
CA ALA A 144 4.34 11.39 13.79
C ALA A 144 3.03 10.62 13.49
N VAL A 145 3.11 9.37 13.04
CA VAL A 145 1.92 8.51 12.91
C VAL A 145 1.38 8.12 14.27
N MET A 146 2.26 7.83 15.23
CA MET A 146 1.87 7.36 16.57
C MET A 146 1.53 8.50 17.54
N ASP A 147 2.00 9.72 17.26
CA ASP A 147 1.66 10.92 18.07
C ASP A 147 0.21 11.39 17.85
N ALA A 148 -0.49 10.86 16.83
CA ALA A 148 -1.90 11.16 16.60
C ALA A 148 -2.82 10.42 17.56
N ASP A 149 -3.87 11.09 18.04
CA ASP A 149 -4.93 10.51 18.87
C ASP A 149 -5.82 9.56 18.04
N ILE A 150 -6.05 9.91 16.76
CA ILE A 150 -6.93 9.19 15.84
C ILE A 150 -6.16 8.89 14.56
N PHE A 151 -6.37 7.70 14.03
CA PHE A 151 -5.77 7.26 12.77
C PHE A 151 -6.83 7.04 11.68
N ILE A 152 -6.61 7.60 10.49
CA ILE A 152 -7.43 7.34 9.31
C ILE A 152 -6.52 6.85 8.19
N SER A 153 -6.87 5.72 7.56
CA SER A 153 -6.23 5.32 6.30
C SER A 153 -7.08 5.76 5.11
N LEU A 154 -6.47 6.46 4.16
CA LEU A 154 -7.05 6.76 2.86
C LEU A 154 -6.22 6.01 1.81
N SER A 155 -6.76 4.92 1.30
CA SER A 155 -6.03 3.94 0.52
C SER A 155 -6.45 3.95 -0.94
N HIS A 156 -5.48 3.99 -1.83
CA HIS A 156 -5.64 3.63 -3.23
C HIS A 156 -5.60 2.10 -3.34
N PHE A 157 -6.69 1.50 -3.81
CA PHE A 157 -6.74 0.06 -4.02
C PHE A 157 -6.29 -0.27 -5.44
N LYS A 158 -5.15 -0.94 -5.58
CA LYS A 158 -4.50 -1.25 -6.87
C LYS A 158 -3.63 -2.50 -6.76
N GLY A 159 -3.11 -2.98 -7.89
CA GLY A 159 -2.16 -4.08 -7.95
C GLY A 159 -0.86 -3.80 -7.21
N HIS A 160 -0.11 -4.87 -6.97
CA HIS A 160 1.21 -4.82 -6.36
C HIS A 160 2.03 -6.05 -6.75
N GLU A 161 3.27 -5.84 -7.14
CA GLU A 161 4.19 -6.85 -7.69
C GLU A 161 4.54 -8.00 -6.74
N ALA A 162 4.49 -7.79 -5.43
CA ALA A 162 4.74 -8.82 -4.42
C ALA A 162 3.49 -9.17 -3.61
N ALA A 163 2.83 -8.18 -2.99
CA ALA A 163 1.68 -8.40 -2.12
C ALA A 163 0.34 -8.56 -2.87
N GLY A 164 0.34 -8.85 -4.17
CA GLY A 164 -0.84 -8.99 -5.01
C GLY A 164 -1.60 -7.69 -5.20
N PHE A 165 -2.06 -7.07 -4.12
CA PHE A 165 -2.66 -5.74 -4.15
C PHE A 165 -2.16 -4.85 -3.00
N GLY A 166 -2.35 -3.55 -3.14
CA GLY A 166 -2.20 -2.57 -2.07
C GLY A 166 -3.56 -2.00 -1.69
N GLY A 167 -4.02 -2.32 -0.49
CA GLY A 167 -5.25 -1.84 0.12
C GLY A 167 -4.99 -1.15 1.46
N ALA A 168 -5.97 -1.20 2.39
CA ALA A 168 -5.86 -0.58 3.70
C ALA A 168 -4.75 -1.19 4.55
N LEU A 169 -4.69 -2.53 4.66
CA LEU A 169 -3.67 -3.21 5.48
C LEU A 169 -2.25 -2.85 5.03
N LYS A 170 -1.99 -2.86 3.71
CA LYS A 170 -0.69 -2.47 3.18
C LYS A 170 -0.38 -0.99 3.36
N ASN A 171 -1.36 -0.10 3.14
CA ASN A 171 -1.20 1.32 3.35
C ASN A 171 -0.87 1.64 4.82
N ILE A 172 -1.46 0.90 5.76
CA ILE A 172 -1.18 1.01 7.19
C ILE A 172 0.18 0.37 7.52
N GLY A 173 0.34 -0.93 7.30
CA GLY A 173 1.49 -1.70 7.77
C GLY A 173 2.80 -1.27 7.13
N MET A 174 2.90 -1.40 5.80
CA MET A 174 4.10 -0.99 5.07
C MET A 174 4.25 0.53 5.05
N GLY A 175 3.14 1.24 4.88
CA GLY A 175 3.16 2.69 4.72
C GLY A 175 3.58 3.45 5.99
N CYS A 176 3.16 3.02 7.18
CA CYS A 176 3.51 3.66 8.45
C CYS A 176 4.84 3.19 9.03
N GLY A 177 5.40 2.07 8.54
CA GLY A 177 6.74 1.65 8.94
C GLY A 177 7.79 2.72 8.60
N SER A 178 8.67 3.03 9.55
CA SER A 178 9.86 3.84 9.31
C SER A 178 10.77 3.14 8.29
N ARG A 179 11.91 3.75 7.95
CA ARG A 179 12.91 3.07 7.13
C ARG A 179 13.36 1.74 7.76
N ALA A 180 13.59 1.71 9.08
CA ALA A 180 13.90 0.47 9.81
C ALA A 180 12.73 -0.53 9.75
N GLY A 181 11.50 -0.04 9.93
CA GLY A 181 10.29 -0.87 9.83
C GLY A 181 10.07 -1.46 8.45
N LYS A 182 10.30 -0.68 7.39
CA LYS A 182 10.24 -1.22 6.03
C LYS A 182 11.33 -2.27 5.77
N ALA A 183 12.55 -2.04 6.29
CA ALA A 183 13.63 -3.01 6.21
C ALA A 183 13.26 -4.32 6.94
N ASP A 184 12.72 -4.23 8.13
CA ASP A 184 12.26 -5.40 8.89
C ASP A 184 11.21 -6.20 8.12
N GLN A 185 10.20 -5.55 7.56
CA GLN A 185 9.17 -6.22 6.76
C GLN A 185 9.73 -6.93 5.53
N HIS A 186 10.77 -6.38 4.88
CA HIS A 186 11.36 -6.92 3.64
C HIS A 186 12.53 -7.89 3.84
N THR A 187 13.06 -8.07 5.06
CA THR A 187 14.28 -8.88 5.27
C THR A 187 14.13 -10.37 4.99
N CYS A 188 12.92 -10.87 4.92
CA CYS A 188 12.65 -12.28 4.62
C CYS A 188 12.70 -12.60 3.11
N GLY A 189 12.58 -11.58 2.23
CA GLY A 189 12.57 -11.74 0.77
C GLY A 189 13.96 -11.66 0.10
N ARG A 190 15.00 -12.31 0.66
CA ARG A 190 16.34 -12.28 0.09
C ARG A 190 16.40 -13.04 -1.23
N PRO A 191 16.88 -12.40 -2.34
CA PRO A 191 16.96 -13.07 -3.63
C PRO A 191 18.14 -14.05 -3.68
N THR A 192 18.03 -15.03 -4.56
CA THR A 192 19.15 -15.85 -5.04
C THR A 192 19.32 -15.65 -6.54
N ILE A 193 20.49 -15.98 -7.08
CA ILE A 193 20.78 -15.86 -8.52
C ILE A 193 21.24 -17.23 -9.04
N ASP A 194 20.51 -17.73 -10.04
CA ASP A 194 20.95 -18.88 -10.80
C ASP A 194 22.07 -18.45 -11.78
N GLU A 195 23.31 -18.77 -11.43
CA GLU A 195 24.47 -18.46 -12.25
C GLU A 195 24.42 -19.13 -13.63
N SER A 196 23.71 -20.25 -13.81
CA SER A 196 23.59 -20.92 -15.10
C SER A 196 22.75 -20.11 -16.10
N VAL A 197 21.72 -19.43 -15.61
CA VAL A 197 20.80 -18.59 -16.37
C VAL A 197 21.28 -17.15 -16.47
N CYS A 198 21.93 -16.61 -15.46
CA CYS A 198 22.38 -15.23 -15.39
C CYS A 198 23.31 -14.87 -16.56
N ARG A 199 23.07 -13.74 -17.23
CA ARG A 199 23.85 -13.21 -18.36
C ARG A 199 24.79 -12.06 -17.98
N GLY A 200 24.87 -11.68 -16.70
CA GLY A 200 25.72 -10.59 -16.22
C GLY A 200 25.38 -9.21 -16.80
N CYS A 201 24.15 -9.00 -17.26
CA CYS A 201 23.72 -7.77 -17.94
C CYS A 201 23.62 -6.53 -17.02
N ARG A 202 23.72 -6.72 -15.72
CA ARG A 202 23.72 -5.68 -14.67
C ARG A 202 22.41 -4.87 -14.54
N ARG A 203 21.32 -5.26 -15.18
CA ARG A 203 20.02 -4.56 -15.02
C ARG A 203 19.56 -4.57 -13.58
N CYS A 204 19.57 -5.73 -12.93
CA CYS A 204 19.23 -5.87 -11.51
C CYS A 204 20.11 -5.02 -10.58
N GLN A 205 21.40 -4.80 -10.93
CA GLN A 205 22.29 -3.92 -10.18
C GLN A 205 21.86 -2.45 -10.28
N LYS A 206 21.41 -2.00 -11.46
CA LYS A 206 20.93 -0.63 -11.66
C LYS A 206 19.68 -0.33 -10.85
N GLU A 207 18.81 -1.34 -10.69
CA GLU A 207 17.58 -1.24 -9.89
C GLU A 207 17.83 -1.40 -8.38
N CYS A 208 19.01 -1.86 -7.98
CA CYS A 208 19.33 -2.11 -6.58
C CYS A 208 19.81 -0.87 -5.84
N ALA A 209 18.92 -0.31 -5.01
CA ALA A 209 19.17 0.87 -4.20
C ALA A 209 20.29 0.75 -3.18
N ASN A 210 20.45 -0.45 -2.64
CA ASN A 210 21.25 -0.67 -1.43
C ASN A 210 22.58 -1.36 -1.72
N GLY A 211 22.94 -1.54 -2.99
CA GLY A 211 24.17 -2.23 -3.37
C GLY A 211 24.15 -3.74 -3.10
N GLY A 212 22.96 -4.32 -2.89
CA GLY A 212 22.78 -5.75 -2.65
C GLY A 212 23.05 -6.64 -3.86
N LEU A 213 23.14 -6.08 -5.08
CA LEU A 213 23.50 -6.81 -6.31
C LEU A 213 24.88 -6.35 -6.78
N VAL A 214 25.85 -7.26 -6.79
CA VAL A 214 27.24 -6.99 -7.15
C VAL A 214 27.61 -7.79 -8.40
N PHE A 215 28.31 -7.16 -9.33
CA PHE A 215 28.84 -7.85 -10.49
C PHE A 215 30.20 -8.50 -10.16
N ASP A 216 30.29 -9.81 -10.38
CA ASP A 216 31.52 -10.56 -10.29
C ASP A 216 32.22 -10.53 -11.67
N PRO A 217 33.37 -9.84 -11.80
CA PRO A 217 34.09 -9.71 -13.08
C PRO A 217 34.76 -11.00 -13.52
N GLU A 218 35.13 -11.90 -12.61
CA GLU A 218 35.74 -13.19 -12.92
C GLU A 218 34.73 -14.17 -13.52
N LYS A 219 33.60 -14.31 -12.87
CA LYS A 219 32.51 -15.16 -13.33
C LYS A 219 31.68 -14.52 -14.45
N LYS A 220 31.76 -13.20 -14.64
CA LYS A 220 30.88 -12.38 -15.49
C LYS A 220 29.39 -12.59 -15.17
N LYS A 221 29.08 -12.73 -13.90
CA LYS A 221 27.75 -12.98 -13.35
C LYS A 221 27.41 -11.95 -12.28
N MET A 222 26.13 -11.88 -11.93
CA MET A 222 25.69 -11.13 -10.77
C MET A 222 25.75 -12.01 -9.54
N THR A 223 26.03 -11.41 -8.38
CA THR A 223 26.00 -12.04 -7.06
C THR A 223 25.21 -11.18 -6.08
N VAL A 224 24.78 -11.79 -4.97
CA VAL A 224 24.04 -11.09 -3.91
C VAL A 224 24.95 -10.79 -2.74
N ASN A 225 25.07 -9.53 -2.37
CA ASN A 225 25.64 -9.09 -1.10
C ASN A 225 24.52 -9.06 -0.05
N TYR A 226 24.40 -10.09 0.76
CA TYR A 226 23.32 -10.23 1.74
C TYR A 226 23.39 -9.23 2.89
N ASP A 227 24.54 -8.64 3.18
CA ASP A 227 24.69 -7.60 4.21
C ASP A 227 24.04 -6.28 3.78
N ALA A 228 24.03 -6.01 2.47
CA ALA A 228 23.41 -4.84 1.90
C ALA A 228 22.00 -5.09 1.36
N CYS A 229 21.60 -6.35 1.19
CA CYS A 229 20.29 -6.72 0.62
C CYS A 229 19.18 -6.61 1.66
N VAL A 230 18.16 -5.81 1.35
CA VAL A 230 16.98 -5.60 2.20
C VAL A 230 15.75 -6.42 1.77
N GLY A 231 15.88 -7.32 0.79
CA GLY A 231 14.82 -8.22 0.38
C GLY A 231 13.64 -7.57 -0.38
N CYS A 232 13.79 -6.38 -0.95
CA CYS A 232 12.68 -5.64 -1.58
C CYS A 232 12.15 -6.22 -2.91
N GLY A 233 12.79 -7.25 -3.50
CA GLY A 233 12.32 -7.95 -4.69
C GLY A 233 12.49 -7.22 -6.04
N ARG A 234 12.89 -5.94 -6.09
CA ARG A 234 13.04 -5.17 -7.36
C ARG A 234 13.89 -5.83 -8.42
N CYS A 235 14.93 -6.54 -8.00
CA CYS A 235 15.84 -7.23 -8.90
C CYS A 235 15.17 -8.39 -9.68
N LEU A 236 14.11 -8.99 -9.14
CA LEU A 236 13.35 -10.04 -9.84
C LEU A 236 12.67 -9.45 -11.07
N GLY A 237 11.89 -8.38 -10.88
CA GLY A 237 11.20 -7.69 -11.98
C GLY A 237 12.14 -7.12 -13.05
N ALA A 238 13.39 -6.78 -12.67
CA ALA A 238 14.41 -6.28 -13.59
C ALA A 238 15.10 -7.38 -14.42
N CYS A 239 14.93 -8.65 -14.05
CA CYS A 239 15.62 -9.76 -14.69
C CYS A 239 14.84 -10.31 -15.89
N HIS A 240 15.28 -9.99 -17.13
CA HIS A 240 14.66 -10.50 -18.35
C HIS A 240 15.03 -11.95 -18.69
N PHE A 241 15.80 -12.61 -17.83
CA PHE A 241 16.29 -13.96 -18.06
C PHE A 241 15.80 -14.93 -16.97
N ASP A 242 14.95 -14.46 -16.07
CA ASP A 242 14.41 -15.22 -14.93
C ASP A 242 15.49 -15.91 -14.08
N ALA A 243 16.67 -15.28 -14.02
CA ALA A 243 17.82 -15.80 -13.28
C ALA A 243 17.78 -15.46 -11.79
N ILE A 244 16.78 -14.71 -11.32
CA ILE A 244 16.66 -14.26 -9.93
C ILE A 244 15.37 -14.82 -9.34
N ASP A 245 15.50 -15.50 -8.22
CA ASP A 245 14.41 -16.05 -7.44
C ASP A 245 14.60 -15.68 -5.96
N PHE A 246 13.66 -15.98 -5.09
CA PHE A 246 13.80 -15.81 -3.66
C PHE A 246 14.58 -16.97 -3.02
N LEU A 247 15.42 -16.64 -2.04
CA LEU A 247 16.17 -17.65 -1.26
C LEU A 247 15.23 -18.54 -0.44
N GLN A 248 14.09 -17.99 -0.03
CA GLN A 248 13.01 -18.68 0.66
C GLN A 248 11.76 -18.67 -0.20
N ARG A 249 11.16 -19.81 -0.47
CA ARG A 249 9.95 -19.95 -1.31
C ARG A 249 8.75 -19.20 -0.75
N ASN A 250 8.70 -18.96 0.57
CA ASN A 250 7.59 -18.28 1.26
C ASN A 250 7.92 -16.83 1.62
N ALA A 251 8.89 -16.21 0.94
CA ALA A 251 9.32 -14.85 1.27
C ALA A 251 8.20 -13.81 1.10
N VAL A 252 7.35 -13.99 0.11
CA VAL A 252 6.21 -13.10 -0.18
C VAL A 252 5.13 -13.26 0.88
N GLU A 253 4.77 -14.49 1.24
CA GLU A 253 3.80 -14.79 2.31
C GLU A 253 4.25 -14.21 3.65
N MET A 254 5.54 -14.31 3.97
CA MET A 254 6.07 -13.76 5.20
C MET A 254 6.09 -12.23 5.21
N LEU A 255 6.36 -11.59 4.07
CA LEU A 255 6.21 -10.14 3.89
C LEU A 255 4.77 -9.73 4.19
N ASP A 256 3.80 -10.44 3.64
CA ASP A 256 2.37 -10.19 3.81
C ASP A 256 1.93 -10.36 5.27
N CYS A 257 2.40 -11.41 5.95
CA CYS A 257 2.14 -11.58 7.38
C CYS A 257 2.72 -10.43 8.22
N ARG A 258 3.93 -9.97 7.92
CA ARG A 258 4.55 -8.83 8.60
C ARG A 258 3.82 -7.52 8.32
N ILE A 259 3.31 -7.32 7.10
CA ILE A 259 2.45 -6.16 6.78
C ILE A 259 1.22 -6.14 7.70
N ALA A 260 0.55 -7.27 7.89
CA ALA A 260 -0.59 -7.38 8.80
C ALA A 260 -0.20 -7.06 10.26
N GLU A 261 0.94 -7.59 10.74
CA GLU A 261 1.42 -7.32 12.10
C GLU A 261 1.79 -5.86 12.32
N TYR A 262 2.43 -5.21 11.34
CA TYR A 262 2.70 -3.78 11.37
C TYR A 262 1.41 -2.95 11.33
N ALA A 263 0.40 -3.38 10.54
CA ALA A 263 -0.91 -2.73 10.53
C ALA A 263 -1.57 -2.80 11.91
N LYS A 264 -1.52 -3.97 12.55
CA LYS A 264 -2.02 -4.16 13.92
C LYS A 264 -1.36 -3.20 14.91
N ALA A 265 -0.03 -3.09 14.87
CA ALA A 265 0.72 -2.18 15.75
C ALA A 265 0.26 -0.71 15.61
N VAL A 266 -0.09 -0.30 14.39
CA VAL A 266 -0.54 1.07 14.14
C VAL A 266 -1.94 1.33 14.69
N ILE A 267 -2.88 0.38 14.59
CA ILE A 267 -4.30 0.62 14.89
C ILE A 267 -4.74 0.15 16.27
N ASP A 268 -4.03 -0.80 16.90
CA ASP A 268 -4.42 -1.33 18.20
C ASP A 268 -4.48 -0.23 19.27
N GLY A 269 -5.56 -0.24 20.04
CA GLY A 269 -5.73 0.60 21.24
C GLY A 269 -6.05 2.06 20.97
N ARG A 270 -6.29 2.48 19.71
CA ARG A 270 -6.72 3.85 19.38
C ARG A 270 -7.88 3.90 18.40
N PRO A 271 -8.70 4.96 18.40
CA PRO A 271 -9.75 5.15 17.40
C PRO A 271 -9.14 5.21 16.00
N ASN A 272 -9.73 4.46 15.07
CA ASN A 272 -9.28 4.42 13.69
C ASN A 272 -10.45 4.23 12.73
N PHE A 273 -10.26 4.65 11.47
CA PHE A 273 -11.25 4.54 10.41
C PHE A 273 -10.56 4.38 9.05
N HIS A 274 -11.15 3.60 8.14
CA HIS A 274 -10.49 3.20 6.91
C HIS A 274 -11.35 3.49 5.69
N ILE A 275 -10.70 4.03 4.65
CA ILE A 275 -11.31 4.40 3.37
C ILE A 275 -10.45 3.82 2.27
N SER A 276 -11.05 3.13 1.31
CA SER A 276 -10.37 2.63 0.11
C SER A 276 -11.11 3.06 -1.14
N LEU A 277 -10.37 3.53 -2.15
CA LEU A 277 -10.92 3.88 -3.45
C LEU A 277 -10.35 2.94 -4.51
N ILE A 278 -11.24 2.27 -5.25
CA ILE A 278 -10.90 1.41 -6.39
C ILE A 278 -11.07 2.26 -7.65
N VAL A 279 -10.01 2.99 -8.00
CA VAL A 279 -9.95 3.93 -9.12
C VAL A 279 -8.56 3.85 -9.73
N ASP A 280 -8.42 4.01 -11.03
CA ASP A 280 -7.12 3.94 -11.72
C ASP A 280 -6.29 2.70 -11.30
N VAL A 281 -6.91 1.51 -11.26
CA VAL A 281 -6.33 0.27 -10.71
C VAL A 281 -5.16 -0.18 -11.55
N SER A 282 -3.98 0.34 -11.26
CA SER A 282 -2.72 -0.03 -11.93
C SER A 282 -2.27 -1.44 -11.55
N PRO A 283 -1.48 -2.14 -12.41
CA PRO A 283 -0.96 -3.47 -12.08
C PRO A 283 0.07 -3.46 -10.95
N ASN A 284 0.75 -2.33 -10.74
CA ASN A 284 1.85 -2.18 -9.81
C ASN A 284 1.57 -1.09 -8.77
N CYS A 285 2.46 -0.99 -7.78
CA CYS A 285 2.35 -0.02 -6.69
C CYS A 285 2.53 1.43 -7.17
N ASP A 286 1.85 2.39 -6.51
CA ASP A 286 2.09 3.84 -6.72
C ASP A 286 3.52 4.27 -6.41
N CYS A 287 4.34 3.37 -5.92
CA CYS A 287 5.77 3.59 -5.70
C CYS A 287 6.63 3.43 -6.98
N HIS A 288 5.99 3.11 -8.11
CA HIS A 288 6.61 3.07 -9.43
C HIS A 288 6.22 4.33 -10.21
N GLY A 289 7.22 5.09 -10.65
CA GLY A 289 7.00 6.29 -11.47
C GLY A 289 6.53 5.98 -12.89
N GLU A 290 6.88 4.80 -13.40
CA GLU A 290 6.53 4.27 -14.73
C GLU A 290 5.23 3.45 -14.73
N ASN A 291 4.22 3.88 -14.00
CA ASN A 291 2.99 3.12 -13.87
C ASN A 291 2.31 2.83 -15.22
N ASP A 292 1.72 1.64 -15.34
CA ASP A 292 1.03 1.18 -16.55
C ASP A 292 -0.47 1.51 -16.52
N ALA A 293 -1.16 1.26 -17.63
CA ALA A 293 -2.60 1.45 -17.76
C ALA A 293 -3.39 0.64 -16.72
N PRO A 294 -4.52 1.19 -16.22
CA PRO A 294 -5.38 0.47 -15.30
C PRO A 294 -5.84 -0.87 -15.86
N ILE A 295 -5.73 -1.94 -15.07
CA ILE A 295 -6.14 -3.30 -15.43
C ILE A 295 -7.64 -3.54 -15.26
N LEU A 296 -8.32 -2.72 -14.47
CA LEU A 296 -9.75 -2.79 -14.17
C LEU A 296 -10.41 -1.41 -14.32
N PRO A 297 -11.72 -1.35 -14.59
CA PRO A 297 -12.45 -0.08 -14.55
C PRO A 297 -12.54 0.47 -13.13
N ASP A 298 -12.81 1.77 -13.02
CA ASP A 298 -13.15 2.40 -11.75
C ASP A 298 -14.42 1.78 -11.16
N ILE A 299 -14.35 1.29 -9.92
CA ILE A 299 -15.44 0.55 -9.27
C ILE A 299 -16.19 1.43 -8.27
N GLY A 300 -15.47 2.02 -7.31
CA GLY A 300 -16.12 2.81 -6.27
C GLY A 300 -15.26 3.15 -5.07
N MET A 301 -15.93 3.70 -4.08
CA MET A 301 -15.38 4.13 -2.80
C MET A 301 -15.96 3.27 -1.70
N PHE A 302 -15.11 2.81 -0.80
CA PHE A 302 -15.46 1.92 0.31
C PHE A 302 -15.00 2.52 1.63
N ALA A 303 -15.74 2.28 2.71
CA ALA A 303 -15.37 2.73 4.05
C ALA A 303 -15.81 1.75 5.13
N SER A 304 -14.97 1.57 6.17
CA SER A 304 -15.23 0.66 7.29
C SER A 304 -14.39 1.04 8.50
N PHE A 305 -14.82 0.61 9.69
CA PHE A 305 -13.97 0.57 10.89
C PHE A 305 -13.03 -0.65 10.91
N ASP A 306 -13.31 -1.66 10.09
CA ASP A 306 -12.52 -2.88 9.98
C ASP A 306 -11.69 -2.85 8.68
N PRO A 307 -10.35 -2.69 8.75
CA PRO A 307 -9.51 -2.62 7.56
C PRO A 307 -9.42 -3.95 6.81
N LEU A 308 -9.58 -5.08 7.52
CA LEU A 308 -9.55 -6.41 6.91
C LEU A 308 -10.81 -6.67 6.09
N ALA A 309 -12.00 -6.40 6.68
CA ALA A 309 -13.28 -6.47 5.96
C ALA A 309 -13.29 -5.53 4.74
N LEU A 310 -12.69 -4.34 4.90
CA LEU A 310 -12.58 -3.37 3.83
C LEU A 310 -11.75 -3.91 2.66
N ASP A 311 -10.56 -4.47 2.93
CA ASP A 311 -9.70 -5.04 1.90
C ASP A 311 -10.34 -6.28 1.25
N GLN A 312 -11.03 -7.13 2.02
CA GLN A 312 -11.78 -8.25 1.47
C GLN A 312 -12.89 -7.79 0.53
N ALA A 313 -13.68 -6.80 0.92
CA ALA A 313 -14.75 -6.27 0.08
C ALA A 313 -14.20 -5.61 -1.21
N CYS A 314 -13.06 -4.93 -1.13
CA CYS A 314 -12.41 -4.31 -2.27
C CYS A 314 -11.86 -5.36 -3.25
N VAL A 315 -11.19 -6.41 -2.76
CA VAL A 315 -10.66 -7.47 -3.64
C VAL A 315 -11.79 -8.25 -4.30
N ASP A 316 -12.87 -8.58 -3.57
CA ASP A 316 -14.03 -9.25 -4.14
C ASP A 316 -14.66 -8.43 -5.26
N ALA A 317 -14.79 -7.11 -5.07
CA ALA A 317 -15.30 -6.21 -6.11
C ALA A 317 -14.37 -6.15 -7.34
N CYS A 318 -13.05 -6.16 -7.13
CA CYS A 318 -12.07 -6.21 -8.22
C CYS A 318 -12.12 -7.53 -8.98
N LEU A 319 -12.19 -8.66 -8.30
CA LEU A 319 -12.26 -10.00 -8.94
C LEU A 319 -13.56 -10.22 -9.72
N ALA A 320 -14.64 -9.54 -9.32
CA ALA A 320 -15.90 -9.57 -10.05
C ALA A 320 -15.94 -8.63 -11.27
N ALA A 321 -14.98 -7.71 -11.40
CA ALA A 321 -14.94 -6.75 -12.50
C ALA A 321 -14.36 -7.37 -13.78
N THR A 322 -14.79 -6.86 -14.95
CA THR A 322 -14.23 -7.28 -16.24
C THR A 322 -12.88 -6.61 -16.49
N PRO A 323 -11.80 -7.35 -16.77
CA PRO A 323 -10.50 -6.77 -17.12
C PRO A 323 -10.55 -5.83 -18.33
N LEU A 324 -9.73 -4.78 -18.28
CA LEU A 324 -9.58 -3.87 -19.42
C LEU A 324 -8.60 -4.44 -20.47
N PRO A 325 -8.85 -4.22 -21.76
CA PRO A 325 -7.93 -4.60 -22.83
C PRO A 325 -6.71 -3.66 -22.90
N ASN A 326 -5.65 -4.11 -23.56
CA ASN A 326 -4.38 -3.36 -23.74
C ASN A 326 -3.73 -2.96 -22.40
N THR A 327 -3.63 -3.90 -21.50
CA THR A 327 -3.06 -3.74 -20.16
C THR A 327 -2.12 -4.90 -19.84
N GLN A 328 -1.27 -4.77 -18.83
CA GLN A 328 -0.41 -5.86 -18.36
C GLN A 328 -1.20 -7.16 -18.10
N LEU A 329 -2.39 -7.06 -17.53
CA LEU A 329 -3.27 -8.21 -17.30
C LEU A 329 -3.70 -8.87 -18.60
N SER A 330 -4.22 -8.10 -19.57
CA SER A 330 -4.66 -8.64 -20.86
C SER A 330 -3.50 -9.23 -21.66
N ASP A 331 -2.33 -8.63 -21.61
CA ASP A 331 -1.12 -9.11 -22.27
C ASP A 331 -0.64 -10.43 -21.68
N ASN A 332 -0.65 -10.54 -20.33
CA ASN A 332 -0.32 -11.80 -19.67
C ASN A 332 -1.31 -12.92 -20.03
N MET A 333 -2.62 -12.62 -20.01
CA MET A 333 -3.67 -13.58 -20.38
C MET A 333 -3.58 -14.05 -21.83
N ALA A 334 -3.02 -13.25 -22.73
CA ALA A 334 -2.84 -13.59 -24.14
C ALA A 334 -1.56 -14.40 -24.44
N ARG A 335 -0.66 -14.58 -23.46
CA ARG A 335 0.61 -15.30 -23.67
C ARG A 335 0.39 -16.80 -23.85
N GLU A 336 1.18 -17.43 -24.73
CA GLU A 336 1.23 -18.88 -24.86
C GLU A 336 1.63 -19.54 -23.54
N GLY A 337 0.87 -20.52 -23.10
CA GLY A 337 1.11 -21.22 -21.83
C GLY A 337 0.62 -20.47 -20.58
N PHE A 338 -0.16 -19.40 -20.75
CA PHE A 338 -0.77 -18.71 -19.63
C PHE A 338 -1.62 -19.65 -18.76
N VAL A 339 -1.46 -19.54 -17.44
CA VAL A 339 -2.27 -20.26 -16.45
C VAL A 339 -3.19 -19.26 -15.76
N ASP A 340 -4.50 -19.40 -15.94
CA ASP A 340 -5.48 -18.56 -15.27
C ASP A 340 -5.63 -18.96 -13.80
N HIS A 341 -5.25 -18.05 -12.92
CA HIS A 341 -5.41 -18.20 -11.47
C HIS A 341 -6.80 -17.81 -10.95
N HIS A 342 -7.73 -17.39 -11.82
CA HIS A 342 -9.01 -16.78 -11.46
C HIS A 342 -8.85 -15.59 -10.50
N ASP A 343 -7.78 -14.84 -10.68
CA ASP A 343 -7.34 -13.75 -9.81
C ASP A 343 -6.62 -12.69 -10.65
N HIS A 344 -7.24 -11.54 -10.85
CA HIS A 344 -6.70 -10.48 -11.70
C HIS A 344 -5.34 -9.97 -11.24
N PHE A 345 -5.12 -9.91 -9.92
CA PHE A 345 -3.86 -9.47 -9.37
C PHE A 345 -2.76 -10.51 -9.55
N LYS A 346 -3.07 -11.79 -9.30
CA LYS A 346 -2.13 -12.88 -9.54
C LYS A 346 -1.89 -13.11 -11.04
N ASN A 347 -2.87 -12.91 -11.89
CA ASN A 347 -2.71 -12.96 -13.33
C ASN A 347 -1.86 -11.80 -13.87
N SER A 348 -1.89 -10.63 -13.19
CA SER A 348 -1.01 -9.51 -13.52
C SER A 348 0.42 -9.73 -13.03
N ASN A 349 0.59 -10.26 -11.82
CA ASN A 349 1.87 -10.50 -11.15
C ASN A 349 1.88 -11.92 -10.57
N PRO A 350 2.25 -12.96 -11.34
CA PRO A 350 2.10 -14.38 -10.94
C PRO A 350 2.84 -14.78 -9.67
N GLU A 351 3.94 -14.10 -9.36
CA GLU A 351 4.73 -14.36 -8.14
C GLU A 351 4.17 -13.68 -6.88
N SER A 352 3.12 -12.86 -7.03
CA SER A 352 2.51 -12.15 -5.92
C SER A 352 1.60 -13.06 -5.09
N GLU A 353 1.40 -12.67 -3.82
CA GLU A 353 0.45 -13.31 -2.90
C GLU A 353 -0.23 -12.22 -2.04
N TRP A 354 -1.52 -12.33 -1.79
CA TRP A 354 -2.26 -11.39 -0.95
C TRP A 354 -3.10 -12.09 0.13
N ARG A 355 -3.47 -13.36 -0.12
CA ARG A 355 -4.30 -14.14 0.81
C ARG A 355 -3.63 -14.32 2.14
N ALA A 356 -2.31 -14.51 2.13
CA ALA A 356 -1.51 -14.65 3.34
C ALA A 356 -1.64 -13.43 4.27
N CYS A 357 -1.71 -12.20 3.72
CA CYS A 357 -1.93 -10.98 4.50
C CYS A 357 -3.31 -11.00 5.19
N LEU A 358 -4.37 -11.30 4.45
CA LEU A 358 -5.74 -11.30 4.99
C LEU A 358 -5.96 -12.44 6.00
N ASP A 359 -5.49 -13.65 5.69
CA ASP A 359 -5.59 -14.82 6.57
C ASP A 359 -4.85 -14.58 7.88
N HIS A 360 -3.66 -13.99 7.79
CA HIS A 360 -2.86 -13.66 8.98
C HIS A 360 -3.49 -12.53 9.80
N ALA A 361 -4.01 -11.48 9.14
CA ALA A 361 -4.71 -10.38 9.79
C ALA A 361 -5.93 -10.87 10.60
N GLU A 362 -6.71 -11.79 10.05
CA GLU A 362 -7.83 -12.41 10.76
C GLU A 362 -7.34 -13.25 11.94
N LYS A 363 -6.31 -14.07 11.73
CA LYS A 363 -5.71 -14.93 12.77
C LYS A 363 -5.19 -14.13 13.97
N ILE A 364 -4.58 -12.97 13.75
CA ILE A 364 -4.06 -12.12 14.84
C ILE A 364 -5.11 -11.13 15.38
N GLY A 365 -6.34 -11.19 14.90
CA GLY A 365 -7.47 -10.43 15.43
C GLY A 365 -7.50 -8.95 15.05
N ILE A 366 -7.10 -8.60 13.83
CA ILE A 366 -7.28 -7.24 13.29
C ILE A 366 -8.76 -6.97 13.00
N GLY A 367 -9.46 -7.96 12.44
CA GLY A 367 -10.86 -7.84 12.03
C GLY A 367 -11.39 -9.17 11.51
N SER A 368 -12.40 -9.13 10.64
CA SER A 368 -12.99 -10.31 10.02
C SER A 368 -13.05 -10.16 8.51
N ARG A 369 -12.84 -11.28 7.79
CA ARG A 369 -13.07 -11.36 6.34
C ARG A 369 -14.57 -11.45 6.00
N GLU A 370 -15.41 -11.79 6.96
CA GLU A 370 -16.86 -11.76 6.77
C GLU A 370 -17.41 -10.35 6.92
N TYR A 371 -18.08 -9.85 5.90
CA TYR A 371 -18.62 -8.50 5.89
C TYR A 371 -20.06 -8.43 5.39
N GLU A 372 -20.75 -7.35 5.73
CA GLU A 372 -22.00 -6.90 5.14
C GLU A 372 -21.73 -5.67 4.28
N LEU A 373 -22.03 -5.74 2.98
CA LEU A 373 -21.87 -4.61 2.07
C LEU A 373 -23.12 -3.73 2.06
N ILE A 374 -22.96 -2.47 2.46
CA ILE A 374 -24.06 -1.49 2.58
C ILE A 374 -23.86 -0.41 1.50
N LYS A 375 -24.77 -0.33 0.54
CA LYS A 375 -24.74 0.68 -0.50
C LYS A 375 -25.30 2.02 0.01
N VAL A 376 -24.54 3.11 -0.26
CA VAL A 376 -24.87 4.50 0.10
C VAL A 376 -25.17 5.31 -1.15
#